data_a22355316495b26157d284d5fc3c4d93
#
_entry.id   a22355316495b26157d284d5fc3c4d93
#
_cell.length_a   1.000
_cell.length_b   1.000
_cell.length_c   1.000
_cell.angle_alpha   90.00
_cell.angle_beta   90.00
_cell.angle_gamma   90.00
#
_symmetry.space_group_name_H-M   'P 1'
#
loop_
_entity.id
_entity.type
_entity.pdbx_description
1 polymer ?
#
loop_
_entity_poly.entity_id
_entity_poly.type
_entity_poly.pdbx_seq_one_letter_code
_entity_poly.pdbx_strand_id
1 'polypeptide(L)'
;MLSKERVLEVLKEAGVLQEGHFLLTSGRHSNKYLQCAKIFCNTKYSEELCADLADKFKNDDVEVVIGPAMGAVQMAYEVSRALKCKNFFTERDENGKMTLRRGFVIEKGQRVLVVEDVVTTGGSVREVINLVNEAGGVVVGVGSIVDRTDGKIDFGVPYKAVYSADVVSWEAANCPLCRESGLPLVKPGSRKKKKNVRLKP
;
A
#
# COMPACT_ATOMS: atom_id res chain seq x y z
N MET A 1 13.69 14.30 -5.38
CA MET A 1 12.45 14.20 -4.57
C MET A 1 11.40 15.14 -5.13
N LEU A 2 10.18 14.64 -5.31
CA LEU A 2 9.02 15.42 -5.77
C LEU A 2 8.56 16.40 -4.68
N SER A 3 7.99 17.54 -5.09
CA SER A 3 7.28 18.42 -4.16
C SER A 3 5.94 17.79 -3.74
N LYS A 4 5.43 18.18 -2.57
CA LYS A 4 4.13 17.69 -2.08
C LYS A 4 3.00 18.05 -3.03
N GLU A 5 3.05 19.21 -3.65
CA GLU A 5 2.09 19.71 -4.65
C GLU A 5 2.08 18.78 -5.88
N ARG A 6 3.29 18.43 -6.40
CA ARG A 6 3.40 17.53 -7.55
C ARG A 6 2.87 16.13 -7.26
N VAL A 7 3.17 15.58 -6.07
CA VAL A 7 2.62 14.29 -5.65
C VAL A 7 1.09 14.32 -5.62
N LEU A 8 0.50 15.36 -5.02
CA LEU A 8 -0.96 15.53 -4.97
C LEU A 8 -1.58 15.65 -6.36
N GLU A 9 -0.94 16.39 -7.27
CA GLU A 9 -1.37 16.53 -8.66
C GLU A 9 -1.40 15.16 -9.35
N VAL A 10 -0.31 14.40 -9.26
CA VAL A 10 -0.23 13.03 -9.83
C VAL A 10 -1.30 12.11 -9.25
N LEU A 11 -1.53 12.14 -7.94
CA LEU A 11 -2.57 11.32 -7.30
C LEU A 11 -3.99 11.70 -7.77
N LYS A 12 -4.24 12.98 -8.05
CA LYS A 12 -5.51 13.46 -8.62
C LYS A 12 -5.66 13.08 -10.09
N GLU A 13 -4.65 13.35 -10.92
CA GLU A 13 -4.64 13.00 -12.36
C GLU A 13 -4.80 11.49 -12.59
N ALA A 14 -4.16 10.67 -11.77
CA ALA A 14 -4.32 9.21 -11.79
C ALA A 14 -5.69 8.74 -11.26
N GLY A 15 -6.51 9.65 -10.70
CA GLY A 15 -7.81 9.32 -10.10
C GLY A 15 -7.69 8.45 -8.84
N VAL A 16 -6.52 8.50 -8.18
CA VAL A 16 -6.26 7.78 -6.92
C VAL A 16 -7.04 8.40 -5.79
N LEU A 17 -6.94 9.72 -5.66
CA LEU A 17 -7.68 10.49 -4.66
C LEU A 17 -9.06 10.82 -5.20
N GLN A 18 -10.08 10.26 -4.57
CA GLN A 18 -11.48 10.50 -4.88
C GLN A 18 -12.13 11.26 -3.73
N GLU A 19 -12.90 12.29 -4.05
CA GLU A 19 -13.71 13.05 -3.10
C GLU A 19 -15.17 12.66 -3.23
N GLY A 20 -15.88 12.53 -2.11
CA GLY A 20 -17.28 12.08 -2.08
C GLY A 20 -17.69 11.62 -0.68
N HIS A 21 -18.72 10.76 -0.60
CA HIS A 21 -19.18 10.16 0.66
C HIS A 21 -18.96 8.65 0.60
N PHE A 22 -17.96 8.16 1.35
CA PHE A 22 -17.50 6.78 1.24
C PHE A 22 -17.71 5.98 2.53
N LEU A 23 -18.18 4.74 2.37
CA LEU A 23 -18.20 3.73 3.43
C LEU A 23 -16.89 2.93 3.39
N LEU A 24 -16.05 3.12 4.39
CA LEU A 24 -14.79 2.38 4.54
C LEU A 24 -15.03 0.93 5.00
N THR A 25 -14.01 0.09 4.84
CA THR A 25 -14.08 -1.33 5.28
C THR A 25 -14.28 -1.46 6.79
N SER A 26 -13.81 -0.47 7.57
CA SER A 26 -14.01 -0.37 9.02
C SER A 26 -15.46 -0.05 9.43
N GLY A 27 -16.35 0.27 8.49
CA GLY A 27 -17.70 0.77 8.76
C GLY A 27 -17.77 2.28 8.99
N ARG A 28 -16.63 2.95 9.06
CA ARG A 28 -16.56 4.42 9.18
C ARG A 28 -16.86 5.09 7.85
N HIS A 29 -17.31 6.34 7.89
CA HIS A 29 -17.52 7.18 6.71
C HIS A 29 -16.35 8.13 6.50
N SER A 30 -16.07 8.49 5.24
CA SER A 30 -15.03 9.45 4.89
C SER A 30 -15.45 10.31 3.70
N ASN A 31 -14.92 11.53 3.63
CA ASN A 31 -15.06 12.40 2.45
C ASN A 31 -14.03 12.09 1.36
N LYS A 32 -13.06 11.21 1.64
CA LYS A 32 -12.01 10.85 0.70
C LYS A 32 -11.85 9.33 0.63
N TYR A 33 -11.52 8.83 -0.55
CA TYR A 33 -11.14 7.45 -0.79
C TYR A 33 -9.90 7.39 -1.66
N LEU A 34 -8.99 6.47 -1.34
CA LEU A 34 -7.73 6.27 -2.06
C LEU A 34 -7.73 4.89 -2.72
N GLN A 35 -7.66 4.87 -4.05
CA GLN A 35 -7.55 3.65 -4.87
C GLN A 35 -6.17 3.59 -5.50
N CYS A 36 -5.16 3.18 -4.72
CA CYS A 36 -3.75 3.24 -5.11
C CYS A 36 -3.40 2.40 -6.35
N ALA A 37 -4.12 1.30 -6.59
CA ALA A 37 -3.95 0.50 -7.81
C ALA A 37 -4.07 1.31 -9.12
N LYS A 38 -4.76 2.45 -9.10
CA LYS A 38 -4.88 3.33 -10.28
C LYS A 38 -3.57 4.00 -10.68
N ILE A 39 -2.61 4.13 -9.78
CA ILE A 39 -1.26 4.64 -10.08
C ILE A 39 -0.64 3.82 -11.21
N PHE A 40 -0.83 2.50 -11.16
CA PHE A 40 -0.20 1.54 -12.06
C PHE A 40 -0.96 1.35 -13.39
N CYS A 41 -2.10 2.03 -13.57
CA CYS A 41 -2.79 2.06 -14.86
C CYS A 41 -2.08 2.95 -15.90
N ASN A 42 -1.23 3.88 -15.45
CA ASN A 42 -0.45 4.76 -16.30
C ASN A 42 1.02 4.72 -15.86
N THR A 43 1.87 4.17 -16.73
CA THR A 43 3.30 3.96 -16.42
C THR A 43 4.06 5.25 -16.12
N LYS A 44 3.64 6.39 -16.68
CA LYS A 44 4.22 7.71 -16.35
C LYS A 44 4.07 8.03 -14.87
N TYR A 45 2.89 7.78 -14.29
CA TYR A 45 2.64 8.07 -12.87
C TYR A 45 3.31 7.08 -11.94
N SER A 46 3.31 5.79 -12.30
CA SER A 46 3.99 4.78 -11.51
C SER A 46 5.51 5.00 -11.52
N GLU A 47 6.10 5.32 -12.67
CA GLU A 47 7.52 5.66 -12.77
C GLU A 47 7.88 6.87 -11.90
N GLU A 48 7.11 7.97 -12.00
CA GLU A 48 7.38 9.21 -11.28
C GLU A 48 7.35 9.01 -9.75
N LEU A 49 6.29 8.37 -9.22
CA LEU A 49 6.13 8.16 -7.79
C LEU A 49 7.08 7.07 -7.25
N CYS A 50 7.31 5.99 -8.00
CA CYS A 50 8.21 4.93 -7.56
C CYS A 50 9.68 5.37 -7.62
N ALA A 51 10.06 6.24 -8.57
CA ALA A 51 11.40 6.82 -8.60
C ALA A 51 11.63 7.75 -7.40
N ASP A 52 10.64 8.56 -7.00
CA ASP A 52 10.74 9.39 -5.79
C ASP A 52 10.90 8.52 -4.53
N LEU A 53 10.16 7.42 -4.44
CA LEU A 53 10.32 6.48 -3.33
C LEU A 53 11.70 5.84 -3.35
N ALA A 54 12.17 5.37 -4.50
CA ALA A 54 13.49 4.75 -4.66
C ALA A 54 14.62 5.71 -4.23
N ASP A 55 14.53 6.99 -4.61
CA ASP A 55 15.51 8.02 -4.21
C ASP A 55 15.65 8.16 -2.68
N LYS A 56 14.58 7.90 -1.93
CA LYS A 56 14.61 7.91 -0.45
C LYS A 56 15.45 6.77 0.13
N PHE A 57 15.70 5.69 -0.62
CA PHE A 57 16.44 4.49 -0.21
C PHE A 57 17.73 4.27 -1.00
N LYS A 58 18.16 5.21 -1.83
CA LYS A 58 19.33 5.05 -2.72
C LYS A 58 20.66 4.81 -2.00
N ASN A 59 20.76 5.16 -0.73
CA ASN A 59 21.97 4.97 0.08
C ASN A 59 21.85 3.79 1.05
N ASP A 60 20.79 3.00 0.93
CA ASP A 60 20.51 1.90 1.88
C ASP A 60 20.98 0.53 1.32
N ASP A 61 21.82 0.49 0.26
CA ASP A 61 22.38 -0.70 -0.39
C ASP A 61 21.33 -1.81 -0.60
N VAL A 62 20.19 -1.44 -1.20
CA VAL A 62 19.07 -2.36 -1.43
C VAL A 62 19.44 -3.37 -2.52
N GLU A 63 19.37 -4.67 -2.21
CA GLU A 63 19.63 -5.75 -3.14
C GLU A 63 18.36 -6.39 -3.71
N VAL A 64 17.27 -6.31 -2.93
CA VAL A 64 15.94 -6.83 -3.32
C VAL A 64 14.86 -5.87 -2.88
N VAL A 65 13.91 -5.58 -3.76
CA VAL A 65 12.63 -4.97 -3.39
C VAL A 65 11.56 -6.05 -3.39
N ILE A 66 10.76 -6.11 -2.33
CA ILE A 66 9.70 -7.10 -2.17
C ILE A 66 8.40 -6.46 -1.72
N GLY A 67 7.28 -6.89 -2.30
CA GLY A 67 5.95 -6.43 -1.88
C GLY A 67 4.92 -7.55 -1.85
N PRO A 68 3.85 -7.41 -1.06
CA PRO A 68 2.76 -8.40 -1.02
C PRO A 68 1.88 -8.31 -2.27
N ALA A 69 1.56 -9.45 -2.87
CA ALA A 69 0.58 -9.52 -3.95
C ALA A 69 -0.83 -9.23 -3.40
N MET A 70 -1.68 -8.61 -4.19
CA MET A 70 -1.50 -8.15 -5.58
C MET A 70 -1.06 -6.68 -5.67
N GLY A 71 -1.42 -5.82 -4.69
CA GLY A 71 -1.30 -4.36 -4.78
C GLY A 71 0.13 -3.88 -5.03
N ALA A 72 1.09 -4.49 -4.37
CA ALA A 72 2.48 -4.04 -4.41
C ALA A 72 3.36 -4.70 -5.49
N VAL A 73 2.84 -5.65 -6.29
CA VAL A 73 3.66 -6.36 -7.30
C VAL A 73 4.25 -5.41 -8.34
N GLN A 74 3.41 -4.56 -8.93
CA GLN A 74 3.85 -3.57 -9.91
C GLN A 74 4.75 -2.50 -9.29
N MET A 75 4.43 -2.09 -8.06
CA MET A 75 5.23 -1.15 -7.30
C MET A 75 6.63 -1.70 -7.01
N ALA A 76 6.73 -2.94 -6.53
CA ALA A 76 8.01 -3.58 -6.25
C ALA A 76 8.88 -3.66 -7.52
N TYR A 77 8.28 -3.98 -8.67
CA TYR A 77 8.97 -3.97 -9.95
C TYR A 77 9.50 -2.58 -10.30
N GLU A 78 8.68 -1.53 -10.24
CA GLU A 78 9.10 -0.17 -10.60
C GLU A 78 10.17 0.39 -9.64
N VAL A 79 10.03 0.16 -8.33
CA VAL A 79 11.03 0.59 -7.35
C VAL A 79 12.35 -0.16 -7.53
N SER A 80 12.30 -1.49 -7.79
CA SER A 80 13.50 -2.28 -8.05
C SER A 80 14.20 -1.86 -9.35
N ARG A 81 13.43 -1.51 -10.39
CA ARG A 81 13.95 -0.99 -11.66
C ARG A 81 14.70 0.32 -11.43
N ALA A 82 14.14 1.23 -10.60
CA ALA A 82 14.77 2.51 -10.27
C ALA A 82 16.05 2.31 -9.44
N LEU A 83 16.07 1.36 -8.49
CA LEU A 83 17.23 1.00 -7.67
C LEU A 83 18.22 0.06 -8.38
N LYS A 84 17.86 -0.49 -9.55
CA LYS A 84 18.66 -1.46 -10.31
C LYS A 84 19.00 -2.73 -9.52
N CYS A 85 18.06 -3.26 -8.77
CA CYS A 85 18.19 -4.45 -7.93
C CYS A 85 17.15 -5.53 -8.26
N LYS A 86 17.17 -6.66 -7.55
CA LYS A 86 16.22 -7.76 -7.74
C LYS A 86 14.80 -7.34 -7.32
N ASN A 87 13.80 -7.90 -8.01
CA ASN A 87 12.39 -7.74 -7.67
C ASN A 87 11.78 -9.07 -7.27
N PHE A 88 11.13 -9.11 -6.10
CA PHE A 88 10.34 -10.25 -5.62
C PHE A 88 8.94 -9.79 -5.23
N PHE A 89 8.04 -10.74 -5.04
CA PHE A 89 6.76 -10.51 -4.38
C PHE A 89 6.34 -11.74 -3.57
N THR A 90 5.53 -11.52 -2.56
CA THR A 90 4.95 -12.58 -1.76
C THR A 90 3.50 -12.81 -2.14
N GLU A 91 3.02 -14.04 -1.96
CA GLU A 91 1.64 -14.44 -2.23
C GLU A 91 1.07 -15.14 -0.99
N ARG A 92 -0.25 -15.11 -0.84
CA ARG A 92 -0.90 -15.95 0.16
C ARG A 92 -1.05 -17.37 -0.37
N ASP A 93 -0.70 -18.34 0.47
CA ASP A 93 -0.99 -19.76 0.20
C ASP A 93 -2.49 -20.06 0.37
N GLU A 94 -2.86 -21.33 0.24
CA GLU A 94 -4.24 -21.81 0.41
C GLU A 94 -4.81 -21.59 1.83
N ASN A 95 -3.94 -21.50 2.82
CA ASN A 95 -4.29 -21.22 4.22
C ASN A 95 -4.32 -19.72 4.53
N GLY A 96 -4.01 -18.85 3.54
CA GLY A 96 -3.94 -17.41 3.69
C GLY A 96 -2.65 -16.90 4.31
N LYS A 97 -1.64 -17.76 4.54
CA LYS A 97 -0.32 -17.37 5.05
C LYS A 97 0.50 -16.72 3.95
N MET A 98 1.18 -15.62 4.27
CA MET A 98 2.12 -14.96 3.37
C MET A 98 3.33 -15.86 3.13
N THR A 99 3.67 -16.10 1.85
CA THR A 99 4.75 -17.02 1.45
C THR A 99 5.56 -16.47 0.30
N LEU A 100 6.82 -16.87 0.24
CA LEU A 100 7.69 -16.68 -0.92
C LEU A 100 7.53 -17.89 -1.85
N ARG A 101 7.16 -17.66 -3.10
CA ARG A 101 6.87 -18.71 -4.09
C ARG A 101 7.69 -18.48 -5.37
N ARG A 102 7.40 -19.25 -6.41
CA ARG A 102 7.96 -19.07 -7.78
C ARG A 102 9.49 -19.17 -7.86
N GLY A 103 10.11 -19.88 -6.90
CA GLY A 103 11.56 -20.03 -6.86
C GLY A 103 12.30 -18.80 -6.36
N PHE A 104 11.61 -17.80 -5.81
CA PHE A 104 12.25 -16.67 -5.15
C PHE A 104 12.93 -17.16 -3.87
N VAL A 105 14.20 -16.77 -3.68
CA VAL A 105 14.98 -17.11 -2.51
C VAL A 105 15.64 -15.84 -1.98
N ILE A 106 15.45 -15.58 -0.71
CA ILE A 106 16.18 -14.54 0.02
C ILE A 106 17.41 -15.20 0.65
N GLU A 107 18.57 -14.69 0.31
CA GLU A 107 19.84 -15.19 0.83
C GLU A 107 20.12 -14.61 2.23
N LYS A 108 20.88 -15.35 3.03
CA LYS A 108 21.28 -14.88 4.36
C LYS A 108 22.06 -13.57 4.27
N GLY A 109 21.61 -12.58 5.03
CA GLY A 109 22.21 -11.24 5.05
C GLY A 109 21.80 -10.34 3.89
N GLN A 110 21.00 -10.83 2.92
CA GLN A 110 20.55 -10.04 1.78
C GLN A 110 19.71 -8.84 2.21
N ARG A 111 20.01 -7.67 1.67
CA ARG A 111 19.39 -6.39 2.06
C ARG A 111 18.09 -6.15 1.30
N VAL A 112 16.99 -6.16 2.01
CA VAL A 112 15.64 -6.18 1.44
C VAL A 112 14.86 -4.92 1.80
N LEU A 113 14.32 -4.22 0.80
CA LEU A 113 13.34 -3.15 0.96
C LEU A 113 11.94 -3.73 0.79
N VAL A 114 11.09 -3.60 1.81
CA VAL A 114 9.68 -3.99 1.73
C VAL A 114 8.85 -2.81 1.24
N VAL A 115 7.98 -3.02 0.24
CA VAL A 115 7.13 -1.96 -0.30
C VAL A 115 5.65 -2.34 -0.30
N GLU A 116 4.78 -1.32 -0.16
CA GLU A 116 3.31 -1.47 -0.23
C GLU A 116 2.70 -0.23 -0.89
N ASP A 117 1.66 -0.38 -1.68
CA ASP A 117 1.03 0.76 -2.37
C ASP A 117 0.37 1.71 -1.37
N VAL A 118 -0.30 1.18 -0.35
CA VAL A 118 -0.92 1.95 0.73
C VAL A 118 -0.80 1.25 2.08
N VAL A 119 -0.19 1.91 3.04
CA VAL A 119 -0.12 1.43 4.42
C VAL A 119 -1.30 1.98 5.22
N THR A 120 -2.07 1.08 5.84
CA THR A 120 -3.19 1.40 6.74
C THR A 120 -2.92 0.86 8.15
N THR A 121 -3.05 -0.44 8.36
CA THR A 121 -2.71 -1.11 9.62
C THR A 121 -1.32 -1.72 9.61
N GLY A 122 -0.71 -1.83 8.43
CA GLY A 122 0.61 -2.41 8.24
C GLY A 122 0.68 -3.94 8.38
N GLY A 123 -0.48 -4.62 8.45
CA GLY A 123 -0.52 -6.08 8.66
C GLY A 123 0.25 -6.85 7.59
N SER A 124 -0.03 -6.61 6.29
CA SER A 124 0.67 -7.29 5.19
C SER A 124 2.17 -7.00 5.19
N VAL A 125 2.56 -5.75 5.47
CA VAL A 125 3.97 -5.35 5.55
C VAL A 125 4.69 -6.12 6.66
N ARG A 126 4.08 -6.25 7.85
CA ARG A 126 4.66 -7.02 8.98
C ARG A 126 4.82 -8.49 8.64
N GLU A 127 3.85 -9.09 7.94
CA GLU A 127 3.96 -10.47 7.46
C GLU A 127 5.16 -10.65 6.52
N VAL A 128 5.40 -9.69 5.60
CA VAL A 128 6.55 -9.73 4.69
C VAL A 128 7.86 -9.51 5.45
N ILE A 129 7.92 -8.57 6.40
CA ILE A 129 9.10 -8.36 7.27
C ILE A 129 9.47 -9.67 7.99
N ASN A 130 8.49 -10.32 8.60
CA ASN A 130 8.71 -11.59 9.31
C ASN A 130 9.26 -12.67 8.38
N LEU A 131 8.68 -12.78 7.17
CA LEU A 131 9.13 -13.74 6.16
C LEU A 131 10.58 -13.48 5.73
N VAL A 132 10.96 -12.22 5.51
CA VAL A 132 12.35 -11.85 5.17
C VAL A 132 13.30 -12.22 6.30
N ASN A 133 12.94 -11.92 7.55
CA ASN A 133 13.75 -12.22 8.73
C ASN A 133 13.88 -13.75 8.95
N GLU A 134 12.77 -14.51 8.79
CA GLU A 134 12.78 -15.98 8.87
C GLU A 134 13.70 -16.61 7.81
N ALA A 135 13.81 -16.01 6.63
CA ALA A 135 14.72 -16.43 5.58
C ALA A 135 16.19 -16.02 5.84
N GLY A 136 16.45 -15.22 6.89
CA GLY A 136 17.78 -14.72 7.22
C GLY A 136 18.21 -13.47 6.46
N GLY A 137 17.30 -12.82 5.73
CA GLY A 137 17.53 -11.51 5.11
C GLY A 137 17.54 -10.36 6.14
N VAL A 138 17.94 -9.20 5.70
CA VAL A 138 17.98 -7.96 6.50
C VAL A 138 17.01 -6.96 5.89
N VAL A 139 15.93 -6.63 6.60
CA VAL A 139 15.02 -5.57 6.16
C VAL A 139 15.67 -4.21 6.41
N VAL A 140 16.02 -3.48 5.36
CA VAL A 140 16.66 -2.16 5.44
C VAL A 140 15.67 -1.02 5.59
N GLY A 141 14.41 -1.27 5.27
CA GLY A 141 13.34 -0.29 5.43
C GLY A 141 12.02 -0.74 4.82
N VAL A 142 11.02 0.08 5.03
CA VAL A 142 9.69 -0.03 4.41
C VAL A 142 9.40 1.22 3.60
N GLY A 143 8.87 1.04 2.39
CA GLY A 143 8.45 2.13 1.53
C GLY A 143 6.97 2.03 1.15
N SER A 144 6.26 3.16 1.08
CA SER A 144 4.92 3.19 0.49
C SER A 144 4.70 4.42 -0.38
N ILE A 145 3.75 4.30 -1.33
CA ILE A 145 3.28 5.51 -2.03
C ILE A 145 2.40 6.31 -1.07
N VAL A 146 1.46 5.67 -0.38
CA VAL A 146 0.56 6.36 0.54
C VAL A 146 0.67 5.79 1.95
N ASP A 147 0.93 6.67 2.92
CA ASP A 147 0.76 6.40 4.34
C ASP A 147 -0.60 6.94 4.81
N ARG A 148 -1.41 6.09 5.43
CA ARG A 148 -2.69 6.43 6.06
C ARG A 148 -2.65 6.28 7.58
N THR A 149 -1.48 6.14 8.16
CA THR A 149 -1.29 5.95 9.60
C THR A 149 -1.00 7.26 10.33
N ASP A 150 -0.86 8.34 9.58
CA ASP A 150 -0.46 9.65 10.11
C ASP A 150 0.93 9.57 10.80
N GLY A 151 1.83 8.75 10.23
CA GLY A 151 3.17 8.55 10.77
C GLY A 151 3.24 7.78 12.09
N LYS A 152 2.11 7.20 12.56
CA LYS A 152 2.02 6.55 13.89
C LYS A 152 2.46 5.08 13.89
N ILE A 153 2.69 4.51 12.71
CA ILE A 153 3.10 3.11 12.60
C ILE A 153 4.60 2.97 12.77
N ASP A 154 5.01 2.01 13.58
CA ASP A 154 6.40 1.58 13.73
C ASP A 154 6.54 0.14 13.22
N PHE A 155 7.47 -0.08 12.32
CA PHE A 155 7.83 -1.40 11.78
C PHE A 155 9.10 -1.97 12.39
N GLY A 156 9.75 -1.25 13.30
CA GLY A 156 11.07 -1.59 13.85
C GLY A 156 12.23 -1.32 12.88
N VAL A 157 11.94 -0.74 11.71
CA VAL A 157 12.89 -0.34 10.66
C VAL A 157 12.45 1.00 10.07
N PRO A 158 13.34 1.76 9.40
CA PRO A 158 12.96 3.03 8.77
C PRO A 158 11.75 2.89 7.83
N TYR A 159 10.75 3.73 8.03
CA TYR A 159 9.59 3.79 7.16
C TYR A 159 9.54 5.15 6.43
N LYS A 160 9.41 5.11 5.10
CA LYS A 160 9.35 6.31 4.27
C LYS A 160 8.17 6.20 3.29
N ALA A 161 7.32 7.23 3.24
CA ALA A 161 6.22 7.33 2.30
C ALA A 161 6.44 8.47 1.30
N VAL A 162 5.85 8.36 0.11
CA VAL A 162 5.81 9.46 -0.86
C VAL A 162 4.78 10.50 -0.43
N TYR A 163 3.63 10.04 0.07
CA TYR A 163 2.53 10.87 0.52
C TYR A 163 1.92 10.35 1.82
N SER A 164 1.83 11.23 2.84
CA SER A 164 1.06 10.97 4.06
C SER A 164 -0.33 11.57 3.91
N ALA A 165 -1.34 10.70 3.86
CA ALA A 165 -2.73 11.09 3.65
C ALA A 165 -3.42 11.36 4.99
N ASP A 166 -3.77 12.59 5.23
CA ASP A 166 -4.74 12.95 6.28
C ASP A 166 -6.15 12.62 5.77
N VAL A 167 -6.63 11.42 6.12
CA VAL A 167 -7.97 10.95 5.76
C VAL A 167 -8.86 10.97 6.99
N VAL A 168 -9.62 12.05 7.11
CA VAL A 168 -10.64 12.17 8.15
C VAL A 168 -11.71 11.11 7.96
N SER A 169 -12.09 10.45 9.04
CA SER A 169 -13.20 9.49 9.03
C SER A 169 -14.06 9.63 10.28
N TRP A 170 -15.35 9.37 10.13
CA TRP A 170 -16.36 9.51 11.18
C TRP A 170 -17.10 8.19 11.40
N GLU A 171 -17.58 7.98 12.62
CA GLU A 171 -18.62 6.98 12.87
C GLU A 171 -19.90 7.36 12.10
N ALA A 172 -20.65 6.36 11.61
CA ALA A 172 -21.86 6.60 10.80
C ALA A 172 -22.85 7.56 11.51
N ALA A 173 -23.03 7.41 12.83
CA ALA A 173 -23.91 8.24 13.63
C ALA A 173 -23.47 9.72 13.70
N ASN A 174 -22.18 10.00 13.56
CA ASN A 174 -21.57 11.33 13.68
C ASN A 174 -21.04 11.89 12.35
N CYS A 175 -21.38 11.25 11.24
CA CYS A 175 -20.90 11.67 9.93
C CYS A 175 -21.60 12.95 9.46
N PRO A 176 -20.87 14.06 9.24
CA PRO A 176 -21.46 15.31 8.76
C PRO A 176 -22.02 15.15 7.35
N LEU A 177 -21.42 14.30 6.50
CA LEU A 177 -21.89 14.08 5.14
C LEU A 177 -23.26 13.38 5.09
N CYS A 178 -23.59 12.55 6.06
CA CYS A 178 -24.91 11.94 6.17
C CYS A 178 -26.00 12.98 6.46
N ARG A 179 -25.63 14.09 7.14
CA ARG A 179 -26.58 15.09 7.60
C ARG A 179 -26.72 16.26 6.64
N GLU A 180 -25.64 16.68 5.99
CA GLU A 180 -25.54 17.99 5.36
C GLU A 180 -25.29 17.95 3.84
N SER A 181 -24.67 16.88 3.30
CA SER A 181 -24.17 16.95 1.93
C SER A 181 -25.12 16.46 0.85
N GLY A 182 -26.13 15.66 1.18
CA GLY A 182 -26.99 14.99 0.21
C GLY A 182 -26.24 14.01 -0.73
N LEU A 183 -24.94 13.84 -0.54
CA LEU A 183 -24.11 12.94 -1.36
C LEU A 183 -24.45 11.48 -1.06
N PRO A 184 -24.66 10.64 -2.08
CA PRO A 184 -24.93 9.22 -1.87
C PRO A 184 -23.73 8.54 -1.21
N LEU A 185 -24.00 7.68 -0.21
CA LEU A 185 -22.98 6.86 0.44
C LEU A 185 -22.54 5.76 -0.53
N VAL A 186 -21.27 5.78 -0.95
CA VAL A 186 -20.68 4.82 -1.88
C VAL A 186 -19.73 3.90 -1.11
N LYS A 187 -19.81 2.59 -1.36
CA LYS A 187 -18.83 1.61 -0.87
C LYS A 187 -17.87 1.23 -2.00
N PRO A 188 -16.70 1.85 -2.08
CA PRO A 188 -15.72 1.51 -3.10
C PRO A 188 -14.98 0.20 -2.76
N GLY A 189 -14.27 -0.36 -3.78
CA GLY A 189 -13.42 -1.53 -3.64
C GLY A 189 -14.08 -2.85 -4.01
N SER A 190 -13.26 -3.87 -4.23
CA SER A 190 -13.64 -5.18 -4.77
C SER A 190 -14.15 -6.18 -3.72
N ARG A 191 -14.00 -5.89 -2.42
CA ARG A 191 -14.45 -6.79 -1.36
C ARG A 191 -15.96 -6.72 -1.17
N LYS A 192 -16.71 -7.52 -1.93
CA LYS A 192 -18.12 -7.80 -1.63
C LYS A 192 -18.17 -8.56 -0.28
N LYS A 193 -19.01 -8.12 0.67
CA LYS A 193 -19.37 -8.98 1.82
C LYS A 193 -19.86 -10.32 1.27
N LYS A 194 -19.27 -11.45 1.67
CA LYS A 194 -19.89 -12.77 1.48
C LYS A 194 -21.28 -12.66 2.11
N LYS A 195 -22.34 -12.62 1.31
CA LYS A 195 -23.69 -12.87 1.80
C LYS A 195 -23.66 -14.29 2.33
N ASN A 196 -23.81 -14.46 3.64
CA ASN A 196 -24.15 -15.76 4.21
C ASN A 196 -25.50 -16.15 3.62
N VAL A 197 -25.48 -16.90 2.53
CA VAL A 197 -26.65 -17.63 2.05
C VAL A 197 -26.83 -18.75 3.05
N ARG A 198 -27.68 -18.52 4.07
CA ARG A 198 -28.26 -19.63 4.83
C ARG A 198 -29.15 -20.38 3.84
N LEU A 199 -28.68 -21.50 3.31
CA LEU A 199 -29.54 -22.52 2.76
C LEU A 199 -30.40 -23.00 3.93
N LYS A 200 -31.68 -22.67 3.90
CA LYS A 200 -32.67 -23.32 4.76
C LYS A 200 -32.85 -24.75 4.26
N PRO A 201 -33.05 -25.72 5.16
CA PRO A 201 -33.26 -27.14 4.86
C PRO A 201 -34.50 -27.37 4.02
#